data_f9d4d4613f5dce8281064730ac1a2c33
#
_entry.id   f9d4d4613f5dce8281064730ac1a2c33
#
_cell.length_a   1.000
_cell.length_b   1.000
_cell.length_c   1.000
_cell.angle_alpha   90.00
_cell.angle_beta   90.00
_cell.angle_gamma   90.00
#
_symmetry.space_group_name_H-M   'P 1'
#
loop_
_entity.id
_entity.type
_entity.pdbx_description
1 polymer ?
#
loop_
_entity_poly.entity_id
_entity_poly.type
_entity_poly.pdbx_seq_one_letter_code
_entity_poly.pdbx_strand_id
1 'polypeptide(L)'
;MCFLVSLFFVSVVSSAHWTEFRGPQGEGHTDAKLPMEVTGRSHVWKTPMPGKAWSSPVVWDNQVWFTNAEADGHKLWAVCLNAKTGKVIHNKLVFEIKSPQKSPVAMNSYASCTPVIEEGRVYVTFGAHGTACLDTKT
;
A
#
# COMPACT_ATOMS: atom_id res chain seq x y z
N MET A 1 42.83 16.09 34.64
CA MET A 1 42.56 15.16 33.55
C MET A 1 41.06 15.23 33.30
N CYS A 2 40.64 16.01 32.30
CA CYS A 2 39.22 16.31 32.03
C CYS A 2 38.72 15.34 30.92
N PHE A 3 37.82 14.42 31.26
CA PHE A 3 37.21 13.51 30.27
C PHE A 3 36.09 14.24 29.55
N LEU A 4 36.27 14.52 28.27
CA LEU A 4 35.18 14.97 27.35
C LEU A 4 34.35 13.75 26.94
N VAL A 5 33.14 13.65 27.48
CA VAL A 5 32.15 12.68 27.00
C VAL A 5 31.46 13.29 25.78
N SER A 6 31.81 12.80 24.57
CA SER A 6 31.11 13.15 23.35
C SER A 6 29.79 12.36 23.29
N LEU A 7 28.66 13.05 23.47
CA LEU A 7 27.34 12.49 23.23
C LEU A 7 27.10 12.45 21.71
N PHE A 8 27.15 11.27 21.13
CA PHE A 8 26.67 11.04 19.74
C PHE A 8 25.16 11.01 19.75
N PHE A 9 24.53 12.07 19.23
CA PHE A 9 23.08 12.03 18.86
C PHE A 9 22.93 11.20 17.60
N VAL A 10 22.46 9.97 17.74
CA VAL A 10 21.96 9.18 16.59
C VAL A 10 20.59 9.72 16.26
N SER A 11 20.49 10.50 15.18
CA SER A 11 19.21 10.91 14.64
C SER A 11 18.53 9.66 14.07
N VAL A 12 17.56 9.12 14.77
CA VAL A 12 16.66 8.09 14.22
C VAL A 12 15.80 8.80 13.18
N VAL A 13 16.12 8.61 11.90
CA VAL A 13 15.22 8.99 10.81
C VAL A 13 14.02 8.03 10.90
N SER A 14 12.94 8.50 11.51
CA SER A 14 11.68 7.78 11.50
C SER A 14 11.19 7.73 10.04
N SER A 15 11.30 6.58 9.41
CA SER A 15 10.62 6.32 8.15
C SER A 15 9.11 6.37 8.45
N ALA A 16 8.41 7.30 7.80
CA ALA A 16 6.97 7.42 8.01
C ALA A 16 6.28 6.26 7.30
N HIS A 17 5.92 5.22 8.04
CA HIS A 17 5.14 4.09 7.55
C HIS A 17 3.64 4.46 7.57
N TRP A 18 2.91 4.04 6.54
CA TRP A 18 1.45 4.15 6.44
C TRP A 18 0.87 2.75 6.36
N THR A 19 0.69 2.11 7.51
CA THR A 19 0.60 0.65 7.64
C THR A 19 -0.79 0.06 7.42
N GLU A 20 -1.83 0.88 7.46
CA GLU A 20 -3.23 0.44 7.39
C GLU A 20 -4.15 1.55 6.87
N PHE A 21 -5.45 1.29 6.79
CA PHE A 21 -6.44 2.29 6.42
C PHE A 21 -6.38 3.49 7.35
N ARG A 22 -6.24 4.69 6.79
CA ARG A 22 -6.08 5.97 7.49
C ARG A 22 -4.79 6.07 8.32
N GLY A 23 -3.77 5.24 8.05
CA GLY A 23 -2.45 5.32 8.68
C GLY A 23 -2.35 4.66 10.06
N PRO A 24 -1.20 4.78 10.72
CA PRO A 24 -0.82 3.95 11.87
C PRO A 24 -1.76 4.02 13.08
N GLN A 25 -2.60 5.01 13.17
CA GLN A 25 -3.56 5.19 14.27
C GLN A 25 -5.01 5.22 13.77
N GLY A 26 -5.22 4.96 12.47
CA GLY A 26 -6.54 5.00 11.86
C GLY A 26 -7.18 6.39 11.78
N GLU A 27 -6.46 7.45 12.08
CA GLU A 27 -6.99 8.82 12.16
C GLU A 27 -6.90 9.59 10.85
N GLY A 28 -6.06 9.16 9.92
CA GLY A 28 -5.85 9.82 8.62
C GLY A 28 -5.03 11.09 8.70
N HIS A 29 -4.26 11.28 9.76
CA HIS A 29 -3.43 12.46 9.97
C HIS A 29 -1.98 12.20 9.57
N THR A 30 -1.29 13.25 9.14
CA THR A 30 0.14 13.23 8.84
C THR A 30 0.73 14.61 9.13
N ASP A 31 1.97 14.61 9.63
CA ASP A 31 2.76 15.84 9.81
C ASP A 31 3.46 16.28 8.50
N ALA A 32 3.27 15.55 7.41
CA ALA A 32 3.84 15.88 6.11
C ALA A 32 3.26 17.19 5.58
N LYS A 33 4.14 18.07 5.11
CA LYS A 33 3.72 19.32 4.43
C LYS A 33 3.18 18.96 3.05
N LEU A 34 1.87 19.03 2.90
CA LEU A 34 1.18 18.78 1.64
C LEU A 34 1.00 20.09 0.86
N PRO A 35 1.03 20.06 -0.49
CA PRO A 35 0.72 21.24 -1.29
C PRO A 35 -0.76 21.58 -1.13
N MET A 36 -1.06 22.88 -1.04
CA MET A 36 -2.45 23.40 -0.97
C MET A 36 -3.22 23.15 -2.27
N GLU A 37 -2.52 23.04 -3.39
CA GLU A 37 -3.10 22.77 -4.70
C GLU A 37 -2.39 21.59 -5.34
N VAL A 38 -3.17 20.65 -5.87
CA VAL A 38 -2.65 19.51 -6.65
C VAL A 38 -2.76 19.85 -8.13
N THR A 39 -1.63 20.16 -8.74
CA THR A 39 -1.51 20.45 -10.18
C THR A 39 -0.82 19.29 -10.91
N GLY A 40 -0.79 19.33 -12.25
CA GLY A 40 -0.04 18.34 -13.03
C GLY A 40 1.46 18.26 -12.68
N ARG A 41 2.03 19.32 -12.10
CA ARG A 41 3.43 19.36 -11.63
C ARG A 41 3.63 18.82 -10.21
N SER A 42 2.56 18.57 -9.48
CA SER A 42 2.61 17.99 -8.13
C SER A 42 2.81 16.47 -8.13
N HIS A 43 2.75 15.84 -9.31
CA HIS A 43 2.98 14.40 -9.44
C HIS A 43 4.47 14.09 -9.51
N VAL A 44 4.95 13.21 -8.62
CA VAL A 44 6.31 12.65 -8.71
C VAL A 44 6.36 11.59 -9.82
N TRP A 45 5.31 10.76 -9.90
CA TRP A 45 5.12 9.74 -10.91
C TRP A 45 3.64 9.40 -11.10
N LYS A 46 3.33 8.71 -12.18
CA LYS A 46 2.00 8.18 -12.49
C LYS A 46 2.15 6.83 -13.17
N THR A 47 1.56 5.79 -12.60
CA THR A 47 1.66 4.42 -13.12
C THR A 47 0.27 3.94 -13.51
N PRO A 48 0.01 3.66 -14.79
CA PRO A 48 -1.24 3.06 -15.23
C PRO A 48 -1.33 1.62 -14.73
N MET A 49 -2.50 1.25 -14.18
CA MET A 49 -2.79 -0.10 -13.71
C MET A 49 -4.06 -0.62 -14.40
N PRO A 50 -4.03 -1.84 -14.97
CA PRO A 50 -5.23 -2.49 -15.47
C PRO A 50 -6.14 -2.92 -14.30
N GLY A 51 -7.44 -3.06 -14.56
CA GLY A 51 -8.39 -3.54 -13.55
C GLY A 51 -8.95 -2.44 -12.64
N LYS A 52 -9.36 -2.84 -11.43
CA LYS A 52 -9.99 -1.96 -10.44
C LYS A 52 -9.25 -2.08 -9.10
N ALA A 53 -8.45 -1.08 -8.78
CA ALA A 53 -7.72 -0.95 -7.51
C ALA A 53 -8.37 0.16 -6.67
N TRP A 54 -9.32 -0.19 -5.81
CA TRP A 54 -10.09 0.76 -4.99
C TRP A 54 -9.69 0.74 -3.52
N SER A 55 -8.75 -0.10 -3.15
CA SER A 55 -8.16 -0.08 -1.81
C SER A 55 -7.34 1.18 -1.58
N SER A 56 -7.27 1.65 -0.34
CA SER A 56 -6.25 2.61 0.04
C SER A 56 -4.87 1.96 -0.03
N PRO A 57 -3.84 2.67 -0.52
CA PRO A 57 -2.49 2.14 -0.49
C PRO A 57 -1.93 2.16 0.94
N VAL A 58 -1.06 1.19 1.23
CA VAL A 58 -0.22 1.19 2.44
C VAL A 58 1.24 1.33 2.04
N VAL A 59 2.04 1.92 2.94
CA VAL A 59 3.44 2.26 2.65
C VAL A 59 4.34 1.73 3.74
N TRP A 60 5.38 1.03 3.33
CA TRP A 60 6.50 0.61 4.18
C TRP A 60 7.81 0.87 3.44
N ASP A 61 8.66 1.69 4.02
CA ASP A 61 9.92 2.15 3.40
C ASP A 61 9.71 2.69 1.97
N ASN A 62 10.26 2.00 0.98
CA ASN A 62 10.18 2.36 -0.43
C ASN A 62 9.12 1.56 -1.21
N GLN A 63 8.21 0.90 -0.52
CA GLN A 63 7.15 0.08 -1.10
C GLN A 63 5.77 0.68 -0.87
N VAL A 64 4.96 0.71 -1.93
CA VAL A 64 3.54 1.10 -1.88
C VAL A 64 2.73 -0.10 -2.32
N TRP A 65 1.96 -0.67 -1.39
CA TRP A 65 1.14 -1.85 -1.62
C TRP A 65 -0.34 -1.52 -1.69
N PHE A 66 -1.03 -2.16 -2.61
CA PHE A 66 -2.48 -2.09 -2.75
C PHE A 66 -3.03 -3.36 -3.39
N THR A 67 -4.35 -3.58 -3.29
CA THR A 67 -5.04 -4.67 -3.97
C THR A 67 -5.56 -4.23 -5.32
N ASN A 68 -5.61 -5.15 -6.28
CA ASN A 68 -6.18 -4.95 -7.60
C ASN A 68 -6.98 -6.18 -8.03
N ALA A 69 -7.98 -6.00 -8.87
CA ALA A 69 -8.82 -7.07 -9.37
C ALA A 69 -9.20 -6.84 -10.85
N GLU A 70 -9.37 -7.92 -11.60
CA GLU A 70 -10.09 -7.86 -12.87
C GLU A 70 -11.53 -7.42 -12.63
N ALA A 71 -12.13 -6.74 -13.61
CA ALA A 71 -13.47 -6.17 -13.46
C ALA A 71 -14.56 -7.23 -13.20
N ASP A 72 -14.34 -8.44 -13.69
CA ASP A 72 -15.20 -9.61 -13.51
C ASP A 72 -14.93 -10.41 -12.23
N GLY A 73 -13.81 -10.09 -11.51
CA GLY A 73 -13.46 -10.71 -10.26
C GLY A 73 -12.76 -12.08 -10.38
N HIS A 74 -12.42 -12.52 -11.57
CA HIS A 74 -11.76 -13.81 -11.76
C HIS A 74 -10.33 -13.85 -11.23
N LYS A 75 -9.60 -12.72 -11.30
CA LYS A 75 -8.23 -12.63 -10.80
C LYS A 75 -8.06 -11.48 -9.83
N LEU A 76 -7.45 -11.79 -8.70
CA LEU A 76 -7.24 -10.90 -7.57
C LEU A 76 -5.74 -10.79 -7.27
N TRP A 77 -5.24 -9.56 -7.24
CA TRP A 77 -3.82 -9.26 -7.25
C TRP A 77 -3.39 -8.43 -6.04
N ALA A 78 -2.19 -8.71 -5.54
CA ALA A 78 -1.44 -7.79 -4.69
C ALA A 78 -0.38 -7.10 -5.53
N VAL A 79 -0.35 -5.78 -5.48
CA VAL A 79 0.55 -4.96 -6.29
C VAL A 79 1.44 -4.14 -5.37
N CYS A 80 2.74 -4.13 -5.68
CA CYS A 80 3.73 -3.28 -5.03
C CYS A 80 4.40 -2.37 -6.05
N LEU A 81 4.41 -1.08 -5.76
CA LEU A 81 5.16 -0.08 -6.50
C LEU A 81 6.32 0.46 -5.67
N ASN A 82 7.37 0.86 -6.35
CA ASN A 82 8.45 1.64 -5.75
C ASN A 82 7.93 3.06 -5.43
N ALA A 83 7.99 3.47 -4.17
CA ALA A 83 7.45 4.75 -3.72
C ALA A 83 8.12 5.98 -4.37
N LYS A 84 9.38 5.87 -4.77
CA LYS A 84 10.13 6.98 -5.37
C LYS A 84 9.92 7.09 -6.89
N THR A 85 9.72 5.96 -7.57
CA THR A 85 9.74 5.91 -9.05
C THR A 85 8.43 5.49 -9.69
N GLY A 86 7.48 4.94 -8.91
CA GLY A 86 6.24 4.35 -9.39
C GLY A 86 6.42 3.04 -10.19
N LYS A 87 7.63 2.52 -10.31
CA LYS A 87 7.87 1.25 -11.01
C LYS A 87 7.26 0.08 -10.24
N VAL A 88 6.66 -0.86 -10.96
CA VAL A 88 6.14 -2.10 -10.37
C VAL A 88 7.31 -2.93 -9.84
N ILE A 89 7.27 -3.26 -8.54
CA ILE A 89 8.18 -4.20 -7.88
C ILE A 89 7.58 -5.60 -7.92
N HIS A 90 6.32 -5.72 -7.47
CA HIS A 90 5.58 -6.98 -7.47
C HIS A 90 4.19 -6.79 -8.07
N ASN A 91 3.73 -7.78 -8.81
CA ASN A 91 2.37 -7.91 -9.29
C ASN A 91 1.97 -9.39 -9.15
N LYS A 92 1.53 -9.77 -7.95
CA LYS A 92 1.29 -11.17 -7.56
C LYS A 92 -0.19 -11.52 -7.71
N LEU A 93 -0.49 -12.52 -8.53
CA LEU A 93 -1.79 -13.16 -8.52
C LEU A 93 -1.95 -13.89 -7.19
N VAL A 94 -2.91 -13.45 -6.37
CA VAL A 94 -3.18 -14.03 -5.04
C VAL A 94 -4.23 -15.11 -5.13
N PHE A 95 -5.34 -14.80 -5.83
CA PHE A 95 -6.44 -15.75 -6.02
C PHE A 95 -6.92 -15.75 -7.48
N GLU A 96 -7.26 -16.94 -7.95
CA GLU A 96 -7.98 -17.17 -9.20
C GLU A 96 -9.33 -17.82 -8.86
N ILE A 97 -10.42 -17.14 -9.18
CA ILE A 97 -11.77 -17.48 -8.76
C ILE A 97 -12.57 -17.98 -9.97
N LYS A 98 -13.02 -19.24 -9.93
CA LYS A 98 -13.81 -19.84 -11.02
C LYS A 98 -15.20 -19.21 -11.17
N SER A 99 -15.82 -18.87 -10.04
CA SER A 99 -17.17 -18.30 -10.01
C SER A 99 -17.23 -17.15 -9.01
N PRO A 100 -16.79 -15.94 -9.40
CA PRO A 100 -16.81 -14.79 -8.52
C PRO A 100 -18.24 -14.46 -8.09
N GLN A 101 -18.42 -14.17 -6.79
CA GLN A 101 -19.69 -13.62 -6.33
C GLN A 101 -19.86 -12.23 -6.92
N LYS A 102 -21.04 -11.94 -7.47
CA LYS A 102 -21.34 -10.59 -7.95
C LYS A 102 -21.22 -9.60 -6.80
N SER A 103 -20.45 -8.53 -7.00
CA SER A 103 -20.43 -7.44 -6.02
C SER A 103 -21.85 -6.89 -5.87
N PRO A 104 -22.43 -6.90 -4.66
CA PRO A 104 -23.82 -6.47 -4.45
C PRO A 104 -24.02 -4.97 -4.63
N VAL A 105 -22.93 -4.20 -4.69
CA VAL A 105 -22.95 -2.72 -4.73
C VAL A 105 -22.08 -2.22 -5.87
N ALA A 106 -22.65 -1.40 -6.74
CA ALA A 106 -21.94 -0.79 -7.87
C ALA A 106 -20.73 0.08 -7.46
N MET A 107 -20.69 0.54 -6.19
CA MET A 107 -19.60 1.35 -5.62
C MET A 107 -18.48 0.50 -5.00
N ASN A 108 -18.51 -0.82 -5.13
CA ASN A 108 -17.45 -1.71 -4.65
C ASN A 108 -16.76 -2.42 -5.81
N SER A 109 -15.49 -2.74 -5.61
CA SER A 109 -14.75 -3.68 -6.43
C SER A 109 -14.35 -4.90 -5.61
N TYR A 110 -13.87 -5.94 -6.28
CA TYR A 110 -13.29 -7.10 -5.60
C TYR A 110 -11.98 -6.76 -4.86
N ALA A 111 -11.43 -5.56 -5.08
CA ALA A 111 -10.21 -5.04 -4.48
C ALA A 111 -10.44 -3.70 -3.76
N SER A 112 -11.46 -3.63 -2.90
CA SER A 112 -11.78 -2.44 -2.10
C SER A 112 -11.13 -2.46 -0.71
N CYS A 113 -10.79 -3.64 -0.19
CA CYS A 113 -10.21 -3.77 1.14
C CYS A 113 -8.76 -3.28 1.14
N THR A 114 -8.45 -2.39 2.08
CA THR A 114 -7.10 -1.88 2.29
C THR A 114 -6.20 -2.97 2.87
N PRO A 115 -5.00 -3.18 2.34
CA PRO A 115 -4.00 -4.03 2.95
C PRO A 115 -3.57 -3.55 4.33
N VAL A 116 -2.95 -4.44 5.10
CA VAL A 116 -2.17 -4.09 6.29
C VAL A 116 -0.75 -4.55 6.07
N ILE A 117 0.23 -3.73 6.45
CA ILE A 117 1.64 -4.03 6.24
C ILE A 117 2.44 -3.87 7.53
N GLU A 118 3.38 -4.77 7.74
CA GLU A 118 4.40 -4.73 8.79
C GLU A 118 5.76 -5.10 8.18
N GLU A 119 6.80 -5.08 8.98
CA GLU A 119 8.14 -5.45 8.51
C GLU A 119 8.15 -6.86 7.91
N GLY A 120 8.48 -6.93 6.62
CA GLY A 120 8.62 -8.17 5.87
C GLY A 120 7.31 -8.83 5.43
N ARG A 121 6.12 -8.31 5.82
CA ARG A 121 4.83 -8.94 5.52
C ARG A 121 3.76 -7.95 5.11
N VAL A 122 2.96 -8.32 4.11
CA VAL A 122 1.74 -7.61 3.75
C VAL A 122 0.55 -8.56 3.76
N TYR A 123 -0.52 -8.13 4.38
CA TYR A 123 -1.78 -8.87 4.49
C TYR A 123 -2.79 -8.23 3.55
N VAL A 124 -3.31 -9.03 2.62
CA VAL A 124 -4.31 -8.59 1.63
C VAL A 124 -5.58 -9.41 1.79
N THR A 125 -6.73 -8.74 1.77
CA THR A 125 -8.02 -9.41 1.85
C THR A 125 -8.92 -9.01 0.68
N PHE A 126 -9.69 -9.97 0.20
CA PHE A 126 -10.64 -9.80 -0.90
C PHE A 126 -12.05 -10.21 -0.47
N GLY A 127 -12.39 -9.93 0.78
CA GLY A 127 -13.67 -10.26 1.37
C GLY A 127 -13.93 -11.77 1.41
N ALA A 128 -15.06 -12.21 0.86
CA ALA A 128 -15.44 -13.62 0.83
C ALA A 128 -14.49 -14.53 0.05
N HIS A 129 -13.61 -13.96 -0.79
CA HIS A 129 -12.65 -14.73 -1.59
C HIS A 129 -11.39 -15.11 -0.82
N GLY A 130 -11.17 -14.51 0.35
CA GLY A 130 -10.09 -14.90 1.24
C GLY A 130 -9.11 -13.79 1.60
N THR A 131 -8.17 -14.17 2.45
CA THR A 131 -7.08 -13.33 2.94
C THR A 131 -5.76 -14.07 2.73
N ALA A 132 -4.72 -13.37 2.34
CA ALA A 132 -3.38 -13.89 2.19
C ALA A 132 -2.36 -13.01 2.91
N CYS A 133 -1.31 -13.65 3.41
CA CYS A 133 -0.10 -13.00 3.91
C CYS A 133 1.02 -13.25 2.90
N LEU A 134 1.66 -12.20 2.43
CA LEU A 134 2.74 -12.27 1.45
C LEU A 134 4.03 -11.72 2.07
N ASP A 135 5.15 -12.32 1.71
CA ASP A 135 6.47 -11.78 1.97
C ASP A 135 6.72 -10.55 1.07
N THR A 136 7.21 -9.46 1.62
CA THR A 136 7.42 -8.20 0.87
C THR A 136 8.70 -8.18 0.04
N LYS A 137 9.54 -9.23 0.14
CA LYS A 137 10.83 -9.33 -0.57
C LYS A 137 10.78 -10.26 -1.77
N THR A 138 9.77 -11.19 -1.84
CA THR A 138 9.73 -12.25 -2.87
C THR A 138 8.46 -12.27 -3.71
#